data_1310c0f85156b565ca6151c95e6434d7
#
_entry.id   1310c0f85156b565ca6151c95e6434d7
#
_cell.length_a   1.000
_cell.length_b   1.000
_cell.length_c   1.000
_cell.angle_alpha   90.00
_cell.angle_beta   90.00
_cell.angle_gamma   90.00
#
_symmetry.space_group_name_H-M   'P 1'
#
loop_
_entity.id
_entity.type
_entity.pdbx_description
1 polymer ?
#
loop_
_entity_poly.entity_id
_entity_poly.type
_entity_poly.pdbx_seq_one_letter_code
_entity_poly.pdbx_strand_id
1 'polypeptide(L)'
;MRLENKYIIGTHIMFFEIDMVKEHIQSINNALDTVDNKENVRVDLFFNISEYFERVNLKQTTHKELIDKFNKLVDSVNCECTSTIYDDNKPVTMVDYRRDLNYFNCKEYDYVTWGESDSLIPKEFFQSLETIKQYANQNNIHKFVTTFALRKMWDESWKVLEHVDMTDKPLHHKHFPGTRQKNPEAYNQPYSIRYTMNIDEMNEINAKTEELDIRVLRKPQFDGSVLVLSGDLLKNGVNVPHCIMGHLVDDTSMMQSCSQIMGESYIQFIVKNILKVHNREHPKKRLYALDMDSDRELSLIGDEPKGNWFFKMKELVHHNLANFGSSQARFNTYNDFE
;
A
#
# COMPACT_ATOMS: atom_id res chain seq x y z
N MET A 1 2.75 -24.81 4.96
CA MET A 1 4.08 -24.85 4.30
C MET A 1 5.17 -24.27 5.19
N ARG A 2 6.42 -24.69 5.06
CA ARG A 2 7.54 -24.10 5.80
C ARG A 2 8.22 -23.03 4.93
N LEU A 3 8.44 -21.84 5.48
CA LEU A 3 9.14 -20.73 4.82
C LEU A 3 10.66 -20.95 4.90
N GLU A 4 11.36 -20.72 3.81
CA GLU A 4 12.82 -20.73 3.74
C GLU A 4 13.40 -19.31 3.91
N ASN A 5 12.57 -18.30 3.69
CA ASN A 5 12.94 -16.89 3.69
C ASN A 5 12.30 -16.12 4.86
N LYS A 6 12.85 -14.95 5.17
CA LYS A 6 12.33 -14.03 6.17
C LYS A 6 11.55 -12.89 5.54
N TYR A 7 10.42 -12.56 6.13
CA TYR A 7 9.44 -11.58 5.61
C TYR A 7 9.14 -10.51 6.63
N ILE A 8 9.04 -9.26 6.17
CA ILE A 8 8.40 -8.20 6.93
C ILE A 8 7.29 -7.57 6.10
N ILE A 9 6.14 -7.35 6.73
CA ILE A 9 4.98 -6.66 6.15
C ILE A 9 4.75 -5.41 6.98
N GLY A 10 4.98 -4.24 6.39
CA GLY A 10 4.83 -2.96 7.06
C GLY A 10 3.59 -2.23 6.61
N THR A 11 2.83 -1.65 7.54
CA THR A 11 1.60 -0.92 7.26
C THR A 11 1.58 0.40 8.05
N HIS A 12 1.51 1.51 7.32
CA HIS A 12 1.22 2.82 7.87
C HIS A 12 -0.30 2.99 8.00
N ILE A 13 -0.75 3.37 9.17
CA ILE A 13 -2.16 3.50 9.52
C ILE A 13 -2.42 4.92 10.01
N MET A 14 -3.26 5.67 9.31
CA MET A 14 -3.77 6.93 9.80
C MET A 14 -4.90 6.69 10.81
N PHE A 15 -5.06 7.58 11.77
CA PHE A 15 -6.07 7.44 12.82
C PHE A 15 -7.49 7.19 12.27
N PHE A 16 -7.86 7.76 11.12
CA PHE A 16 -9.16 7.54 10.48
C PHE A 16 -9.29 6.18 9.79
N GLU A 17 -8.20 5.44 9.64
CA GLU A 17 -8.18 4.12 9.02
C GLU A 17 -8.32 2.98 10.03
N ILE A 18 -8.33 3.29 11.32
CA ILE A 18 -8.28 2.31 12.40
C ILE A 18 -9.40 1.25 12.36
N ASP A 19 -10.59 1.63 11.91
CA ASP A 19 -11.72 0.71 11.78
C ASP A 19 -11.71 -0.08 10.47
N MET A 20 -10.93 0.37 9.50
CA MET A 20 -10.79 -0.24 8.18
C MET A 20 -9.69 -1.30 8.13
N VAL A 21 -8.56 -1.02 8.75
CA VAL A 21 -7.35 -1.86 8.69
C VAL A 21 -7.55 -3.28 9.25
N LYS A 22 -8.64 -3.52 9.97
CA LYS A 22 -8.96 -4.85 10.49
C LYS A 22 -9.03 -5.93 9.41
N GLU A 23 -9.60 -5.62 8.25
CA GLU A 23 -9.67 -6.58 7.14
C GLU A 23 -8.28 -6.85 6.56
N HIS A 24 -7.42 -5.84 6.49
CA HIS A 24 -6.03 -6.01 6.08
C HIS A 24 -5.30 -6.99 7.01
N ILE A 25 -5.37 -6.78 8.33
CA ILE A 25 -4.77 -7.68 9.32
C ILE A 25 -5.35 -9.10 9.21
N GLN A 26 -6.65 -9.23 9.04
CA GLN A 26 -7.26 -10.54 8.86
C GLN A 26 -6.77 -11.23 7.58
N SER A 27 -6.54 -10.51 6.50
CA SER A 27 -5.96 -11.08 5.27
C SER A 27 -4.53 -11.57 5.48
N ILE A 28 -3.73 -10.84 6.26
CA ILE A 28 -2.39 -11.28 6.67
C ILE A 28 -2.49 -12.58 7.48
N ASN A 29 -3.39 -12.64 8.47
CA ASN A 29 -3.58 -13.84 9.29
C ASN A 29 -4.00 -15.05 8.45
N ASN A 30 -4.90 -14.86 7.48
CA ASN A 30 -5.29 -15.94 6.56
C ASN A 30 -4.11 -16.47 5.74
N ALA A 31 -3.20 -15.60 5.32
CA ALA A 31 -1.96 -16.02 4.66
C ALA A 31 -1.02 -16.75 5.64
N LEU A 32 -0.90 -16.27 6.88
CA LEU A 32 -0.11 -16.90 7.95
C LEU A 32 -0.63 -18.28 8.37
N ASP A 33 -1.92 -18.55 8.20
CA ASP A 33 -2.50 -19.87 8.52
C ASP A 33 -2.03 -20.96 7.54
N THR A 34 -1.41 -20.59 6.43
CA THR A 34 -0.77 -21.53 5.49
C THR A 34 0.68 -21.86 5.87
N VAL A 35 1.23 -21.19 6.89
CA VAL A 35 2.65 -21.23 7.26
C VAL A 35 2.85 -21.96 8.59
N ASP A 36 3.84 -22.87 8.62
CA ASP A 36 4.18 -23.67 9.81
C ASP A 36 5.15 -22.94 10.75
N ASN A 37 6.06 -22.13 10.20
CA ASN A 37 7.12 -21.41 10.94
C ASN A 37 6.91 -19.90 10.87
N LYS A 38 5.91 -19.42 11.63
CA LYS A 38 5.51 -18.01 11.64
C LYS A 38 6.58 -17.06 12.20
N GLU A 39 7.59 -17.59 12.88
CA GLU A 39 8.78 -16.85 13.36
C GLU A 39 9.62 -16.24 12.24
N ASN A 40 9.43 -16.68 11.00
CA ASN A 40 10.06 -16.08 9.83
C ASN A 40 9.29 -14.87 9.29
N VAL A 41 8.17 -14.52 9.91
CA VAL A 41 7.34 -13.39 9.49
C VAL A 41 7.19 -12.40 10.62
N ARG A 42 7.41 -11.12 10.30
CA ARG A 42 7.09 -9.99 11.17
C ARG A 42 6.09 -9.06 10.49
N VAL A 43 5.15 -8.59 11.26
CA VAL A 43 4.27 -7.47 10.86
C VAL A 43 4.73 -6.22 11.61
N ASP A 44 4.86 -5.10 10.91
CA ASP A 44 5.20 -3.81 11.49
C ASP A 44 4.04 -2.84 11.26
N LEU A 45 3.45 -2.33 12.35
CA LEU A 45 2.31 -1.44 12.32
C LEU A 45 2.70 -0.06 12.85
N PHE A 46 2.60 0.94 11.99
CA PHE A 46 2.86 2.32 12.36
C PHE A 46 1.54 3.10 12.40
N PHE A 47 1.10 3.45 13.60
CA PHE A 47 -0.15 4.15 13.83
C PHE A 47 0.09 5.64 14.04
N ASN A 48 -0.36 6.43 13.09
CA ASN A 48 -0.17 7.87 13.09
C ASN A 48 -1.40 8.58 13.64
N ILE A 49 -1.27 9.08 14.88
CA ILE A 49 -2.27 9.89 15.58
C ILE A 49 -1.74 11.31 15.87
N SER A 50 -0.74 11.74 15.11
CA SER A 50 -0.11 13.05 15.27
C SER A 50 -1.13 14.18 15.24
N GLU A 51 -1.03 15.10 16.18
CA GLU A 51 -1.83 16.33 16.22
C GLU A 51 -1.70 17.17 14.94
N TYR A 52 -0.63 16.99 14.20
CA TYR A 52 -0.47 17.64 12.91
C TYR A 52 -1.59 17.30 11.94
N PHE A 53 -2.09 16.07 12.02
CA PHE A 53 -3.22 15.58 11.24
C PHE A 53 -4.56 15.67 11.99
N GLU A 54 -4.57 15.96 13.30
CA GLU A 54 -5.75 16.03 14.15
C GLU A 54 -6.75 17.11 13.79
N ARG A 55 -6.35 18.12 13.05
CA ARG A 55 -7.29 19.13 12.56
C ARG A 55 -8.40 18.57 11.68
N VAL A 56 -8.30 17.31 11.42
CA VAL A 56 -9.28 16.52 10.76
C VAL A 56 -10.14 15.82 11.80
N ASN A 57 -11.00 16.60 12.40
CA ASN A 57 -12.24 16.22 13.07
C ASN A 57 -12.27 14.89 13.84
N LEU A 58 -11.47 14.79 14.90
CA LEU A 58 -11.66 13.78 15.96
C LEU A 58 -12.89 14.09 16.87
N LYS A 59 -13.87 14.81 16.38
CA LYS A 59 -15.03 15.25 17.19
C LYS A 59 -15.76 14.14 17.92
N GLN A 60 -15.49 12.89 17.59
CA GLN A 60 -16.23 11.74 18.13
C GLN A 60 -15.35 10.65 18.76
N THR A 61 -14.03 10.71 18.64
CA THR A 61 -13.14 9.65 19.15
C THR A 61 -11.98 10.24 19.93
N THR A 62 -11.72 9.76 21.12
CA THR A 62 -10.58 10.19 21.93
C THR A 62 -9.30 9.45 21.53
N HIS A 63 -8.13 10.06 21.78
CA HIS A 63 -6.82 9.38 21.61
C HIS A 63 -6.78 8.03 22.32
N LYS A 64 -7.31 7.95 23.52
CA LYS A 64 -7.36 6.71 24.29
C LYS A 64 -8.13 5.62 23.55
N GLU A 65 -9.30 5.93 23.00
CA GLU A 65 -10.09 4.95 22.23
C GLU A 65 -9.38 4.50 20.96
N LEU A 66 -8.67 5.42 20.28
CA LEU A 66 -7.86 5.07 19.11
C LEU A 66 -6.71 4.14 19.50
N ILE A 67 -5.99 4.44 20.57
CA ILE A 67 -4.90 3.61 21.08
C ILE A 67 -5.42 2.24 21.52
N ASP A 68 -6.55 2.18 22.21
CA ASP A 68 -7.18 0.92 22.64
C ASP A 68 -7.59 0.06 21.43
N LYS A 69 -8.12 0.68 20.36
CA LYS A 69 -8.42 -0.02 19.11
C LYS A 69 -7.15 -0.54 18.43
N PHE A 70 -6.11 0.29 18.38
CA PHE A 70 -4.83 -0.10 17.77
C PHE A 70 -4.18 -1.26 18.52
N ASN A 71 -4.14 -1.21 19.85
CA ASN A 71 -3.59 -2.31 20.65
C ASN A 71 -4.33 -3.63 20.37
N LYS A 72 -5.66 -3.59 20.25
CA LYS A 72 -6.43 -4.79 19.86
C LYS A 72 -6.09 -5.31 18.46
N LEU A 73 -5.74 -4.44 17.53
CA LEU A 73 -5.25 -4.86 16.21
C LEU A 73 -3.89 -5.54 16.33
N VAL A 74 -2.97 -4.95 17.08
CA VAL A 74 -1.64 -5.55 17.36
C VAL A 74 -1.80 -6.94 17.97
N ASP A 75 -2.65 -7.08 18.99
CA ASP A 75 -2.93 -8.35 19.67
C ASP A 75 -3.60 -9.39 18.75
N SER A 76 -4.21 -8.96 17.65
CA SER A 76 -4.87 -9.85 16.70
C SER A 76 -3.95 -10.42 15.62
N VAL A 77 -2.70 -9.99 15.55
CA VAL A 77 -1.73 -10.47 14.58
C VAL A 77 -1.18 -11.83 15.01
N ASN A 78 -1.21 -12.82 14.12
CA ASN A 78 -0.86 -14.22 14.43
C ASN A 78 0.65 -14.55 14.27
N CYS A 79 1.52 -13.54 14.24
CA CYS A 79 2.99 -13.70 14.23
C CYS A 79 3.65 -12.60 15.06
N GLU A 80 4.99 -12.51 15.02
CA GLU A 80 5.70 -11.38 15.63
C GLU A 80 5.17 -10.05 15.06
N CYS A 81 4.77 -9.15 15.95
CA CYS A 81 4.28 -7.82 15.57
C CYS A 81 5.06 -6.74 16.30
N THR A 82 5.70 -5.86 15.54
CA THR A 82 6.22 -4.59 16.05
C THR A 82 5.20 -3.50 15.82
N SER A 83 5.09 -2.57 16.77
CA SER A 83 4.11 -1.49 16.66
C SER A 83 4.68 -0.18 17.15
N THR A 84 4.32 0.89 16.46
CA THR A 84 4.66 2.27 16.84
C THR A 84 3.40 3.10 16.85
N ILE A 85 3.19 3.86 17.94
CA ILE A 85 2.18 4.92 18.00
C ILE A 85 2.94 6.24 17.86
N TYR A 86 2.60 6.99 16.82
CA TYR A 86 3.23 8.25 16.51
C TYR A 86 2.27 9.40 16.80
N ASP A 87 2.60 10.22 17.77
CA ASP A 87 1.79 11.37 18.27
C ASP A 87 2.59 12.68 18.33
N ASP A 88 3.75 12.74 17.68
CA ASP A 88 4.58 13.94 17.66
C ASP A 88 3.95 15.03 16.76
N ASN A 89 4.29 16.28 17.04
CA ASN A 89 3.87 17.47 16.27
C ASN A 89 4.54 17.63 14.91
N LYS A 90 5.36 16.69 14.51
CA LYS A 90 6.00 16.68 13.19
C LYS A 90 5.23 15.77 12.23
N PRO A 91 5.04 16.19 10.98
CA PRO A 91 4.41 15.31 10.02
C PRO A 91 5.34 14.14 9.67
N VAL A 92 4.85 12.92 9.82
CA VAL A 92 5.42 11.71 9.25
C VAL A 92 4.37 11.12 8.33
N THR A 93 4.74 10.89 7.08
CA THR A 93 3.80 10.40 6.08
C THR A 93 4.05 8.95 5.75
N MET A 94 3.16 8.37 4.96
CA MET A 94 3.31 7.01 4.45
C MET A 94 4.64 6.83 3.68
N VAL A 95 5.06 7.85 2.94
CA VAL A 95 6.33 7.82 2.18
C VAL A 95 7.54 7.75 3.11
N ASP A 96 7.54 8.52 4.19
CA ASP A 96 8.61 8.49 5.18
C ASP A 96 8.70 7.13 5.85
N TYR A 97 7.54 6.62 6.28
CA TYR A 97 7.45 5.28 6.87
C TYR A 97 7.97 4.18 5.91
N ARG A 98 7.55 4.17 4.65
CA ARG A 98 8.00 3.19 3.65
C ARG A 98 9.50 3.26 3.39
N ARG A 99 10.05 4.46 3.38
CA ARG A 99 11.51 4.67 3.24
C ARG A 99 12.27 4.05 4.41
N ASP A 100 11.80 4.30 5.62
CA ASP A 100 12.40 3.77 6.84
C ASP A 100 12.21 2.27 6.95
N LEU A 101 11.03 1.75 6.65
CA LEU A 101 10.76 0.31 6.60
C LEU A 101 11.76 -0.40 5.68
N ASN A 102 11.99 0.13 4.48
CA ASN A 102 12.97 -0.42 3.54
C ASN A 102 14.39 -0.38 4.10
N TYR A 103 14.79 0.78 4.61
CA TYR A 103 16.16 1.03 5.04
C TYR A 103 16.55 0.18 6.26
N PHE A 104 15.70 0.13 7.27
CA PHE A 104 16.03 -0.56 8.52
C PHE A 104 15.92 -2.08 8.40
N ASN A 105 15.07 -2.57 7.50
CA ASN A 105 14.76 -4.01 7.46
C ASN A 105 15.45 -4.78 6.32
N CYS A 106 16.01 -4.12 5.31
CA CYS A 106 16.58 -4.79 4.14
C CYS A 106 17.74 -5.75 4.45
N LYS A 107 18.43 -5.59 5.58
CA LYS A 107 19.55 -6.45 5.95
C LYS A 107 19.12 -7.74 6.64
N GLU A 108 17.99 -7.71 7.33
CA GLU A 108 17.48 -8.82 8.13
C GLU A 108 16.47 -9.68 7.37
N TYR A 109 15.68 -9.06 6.48
CA TYR A 109 14.60 -9.72 5.76
C TYR A 109 14.95 -9.92 4.29
N ASP A 110 14.58 -11.08 3.76
CA ASP A 110 14.68 -11.39 2.33
C ASP A 110 13.63 -10.63 1.53
N TYR A 111 12.49 -10.32 2.18
CA TYR A 111 11.38 -9.59 1.58
C TYR A 111 10.87 -8.49 2.50
N VAL A 112 10.73 -7.30 1.95
CA VAL A 112 10.04 -6.15 2.56
C VAL A 112 8.77 -5.88 1.77
N THR A 113 7.62 -5.93 2.44
CA THR A 113 6.30 -5.74 1.81
C THR A 113 5.68 -4.45 2.30
N TRP A 114 5.20 -3.64 1.36
CA TRP A 114 4.38 -2.48 1.65
C TRP A 114 2.92 -2.90 1.73
N GLY A 115 2.36 -2.87 2.93
CA GLY A 115 0.94 -3.02 3.16
C GLY A 115 0.24 -1.66 3.13
N GLU A 116 -1.03 -1.66 2.76
CA GLU A 116 -1.92 -0.50 2.91
C GLU A 116 -3.15 -0.92 3.72
N SER A 117 -3.65 -0.02 4.55
CA SER A 117 -4.77 -0.26 5.46
C SER A 117 -6.05 -0.74 4.75
N ASP A 118 -6.20 -0.41 3.47
CA ASP A 118 -7.33 -0.76 2.59
C ASP A 118 -6.98 -1.83 1.54
N SER A 119 -5.87 -2.53 1.71
CA SER A 119 -5.46 -3.62 0.84
C SER A 119 -5.70 -4.99 1.48
N LEU A 120 -5.91 -6.01 0.66
CA LEU A 120 -6.01 -7.40 1.09
C LEU A 120 -4.89 -8.23 0.48
N ILE A 121 -4.18 -8.95 1.34
CA ILE A 121 -3.11 -9.89 0.96
C ILE A 121 -3.74 -11.25 0.63
N PRO A 122 -3.42 -11.85 -0.53
CA PRO A 122 -3.96 -13.16 -0.88
C PRO A 122 -3.43 -14.27 0.04
N LYS A 123 -4.22 -15.31 0.23
CA LYS A 123 -3.84 -16.48 1.03
C LYS A 123 -2.59 -17.17 0.49
N GLU A 124 -2.40 -17.14 -0.82
CA GLU A 124 -1.28 -17.73 -1.56
C GLU A 124 0.00 -16.87 -1.54
N PHE A 125 0.01 -15.78 -0.77
CA PHE A 125 1.09 -14.80 -0.72
C PHE A 125 2.46 -15.42 -0.48
N PHE A 126 2.63 -16.14 0.61
CA PHE A 126 3.92 -16.74 0.95
C PHE A 126 4.33 -17.83 -0.02
N GLN A 127 3.41 -18.69 -0.45
CA GLN A 127 3.68 -19.70 -1.47
C GLN A 127 4.20 -19.08 -2.76
N SER A 128 3.57 -18.00 -3.20
CA SER A 128 3.98 -17.30 -4.41
C SER A 128 5.40 -16.75 -4.30
N LEU A 129 5.74 -16.15 -3.16
CA LEU A 129 7.06 -15.55 -2.94
C LEU A 129 8.17 -16.59 -2.80
N GLU A 130 7.91 -17.71 -2.11
CA GLU A 130 8.86 -18.83 -2.04
C GLU A 130 9.12 -19.44 -3.43
N THR A 131 8.07 -19.60 -4.23
CA THR A 131 8.21 -20.09 -5.61
C THR A 131 9.03 -19.12 -6.47
N ILE A 132 8.79 -17.82 -6.36
CA ILE A 132 9.58 -16.79 -7.05
C ILE A 132 11.04 -16.84 -6.61
N LYS A 133 11.31 -17.00 -5.31
CA LYS A 133 12.68 -17.04 -4.78
C LYS A 133 13.44 -18.26 -5.31
N GLN A 134 12.80 -19.41 -5.35
CA GLN A 134 13.40 -20.61 -5.91
C GLN A 134 13.76 -20.42 -7.39
N TYR A 135 12.84 -19.88 -8.18
CA TYR A 135 13.11 -19.55 -9.59
C TYR A 135 14.22 -18.50 -9.72
N ALA A 136 14.18 -17.46 -8.92
CA ALA A 136 15.17 -16.39 -8.92
C ALA A 136 16.58 -16.91 -8.58
N ASN A 137 16.71 -17.77 -7.57
CA ASN A 137 17.96 -18.40 -7.19
C ASN A 137 18.52 -19.29 -8.31
N GLN A 138 17.66 -20.11 -8.95
CA GLN A 138 18.05 -20.96 -10.10
C GLN A 138 18.57 -20.18 -11.30
N ASN A 139 18.08 -18.95 -11.47
CA ASN A 139 18.44 -18.05 -12.58
C ASN A 139 19.42 -16.94 -12.18
N ASN A 140 19.98 -16.99 -10.97
CA ASN A 140 20.92 -16.00 -10.43
C ASN A 140 20.32 -14.57 -10.41
N ILE A 141 19.02 -14.46 -10.10
CA ILE A 141 18.28 -13.21 -9.98
C ILE A 141 18.18 -12.87 -8.49
N HIS A 142 18.82 -11.79 -8.06
CA HIS A 142 18.84 -11.40 -6.65
C HIS A 142 18.00 -10.13 -6.37
N LYS A 143 17.83 -9.28 -7.38
CA LYS A 143 17.25 -7.95 -7.25
C LYS A 143 15.97 -7.86 -8.05
N PHE A 144 14.86 -7.92 -7.35
CA PHE A 144 13.56 -7.95 -8.01
C PHE A 144 12.46 -7.35 -7.14
N VAL A 145 11.38 -7.02 -7.81
CA VAL A 145 10.12 -6.60 -7.21
C VAL A 145 9.06 -7.61 -7.59
N THR A 146 8.13 -7.87 -6.70
CA THR A 146 6.99 -8.75 -6.97
C THR A 146 5.68 -7.99 -6.79
N THR A 147 4.76 -8.20 -7.71
CA THR A 147 3.37 -7.76 -7.63
C THR A 147 2.43 -8.92 -7.94
N PHE A 148 1.15 -8.71 -7.66
CA PHE A 148 0.07 -9.67 -7.91
C PHE A 148 -0.92 -9.09 -8.90
N ALA A 149 -1.79 -9.89 -9.48
CA ALA A 149 -2.96 -9.39 -10.17
C ALA A 149 -3.76 -8.49 -9.22
N LEU A 150 -4.22 -7.36 -9.70
CA LEU A 150 -4.77 -6.32 -8.85
C LEU A 150 -6.21 -6.00 -9.21
N ARG A 151 -7.08 -5.99 -8.22
CA ARG A 151 -8.35 -5.31 -8.27
C ARG A 151 -8.28 -3.97 -7.53
N LYS A 152 -8.47 -2.91 -8.29
CA LYS A 152 -8.37 -1.52 -7.83
C LYS A 152 -9.65 -0.77 -8.11
N MET A 153 -10.13 -0.03 -7.15
CA MET A 153 -11.33 0.77 -7.29
C MET A 153 -11.02 2.25 -7.09
N TRP A 154 -11.05 3.05 -8.14
CA TRP A 154 -10.85 4.49 -8.03
C TRP A 154 -11.52 5.35 -9.09
N ASP A 155 -11.79 4.86 -10.29
CA ASP A 155 -12.45 5.61 -11.35
C ASP A 155 -12.92 4.71 -12.50
N GLU A 156 -13.27 5.31 -13.64
CA GLU A 156 -13.66 4.60 -14.86
C GLU A 156 -12.55 3.71 -15.44
N SER A 157 -11.30 3.98 -15.08
CA SER A 157 -10.15 3.21 -15.54
C SER A 157 -9.93 1.92 -14.74
N TRP A 158 -10.89 1.55 -13.95
CA TRP A 158 -10.88 0.39 -13.10
C TRP A 158 -10.43 -0.86 -13.83
N LYS A 159 -9.25 -1.35 -13.50
CA LYS A 159 -8.63 -2.47 -14.17
C LYS A 159 -8.34 -3.56 -13.17
N VAL A 160 -8.65 -4.77 -13.57
CA VAL A 160 -7.97 -5.91 -13.02
C VAL A 160 -6.70 -6.08 -13.82
N LEU A 161 -5.56 -5.85 -13.20
CA LEU A 161 -4.29 -6.05 -13.85
C LEU A 161 -4.09 -7.54 -14.09
N GLU A 162 -4.43 -7.95 -15.31
CA GLU A 162 -4.01 -9.19 -15.92
C GLU A 162 -4.42 -10.50 -15.23
N HIS A 163 -5.40 -10.50 -14.33
CA HIS A 163 -5.94 -11.76 -13.83
C HIS A 163 -6.70 -12.50 -14.93
N VAL A 164 -6.33 -13.77 -15.16
CA VAL A 164 -6.83 -14.57 -16.29
C VAL A 164 -8.35 -14.72 -16.33
N ASP A 165 -9.00 -14.83 -15.16
CA ASP A 165 -10.47 -15.00 -15.06
C ASP A 165 -11.23 -13.68 -15.17
N MET A 166 -10.54 -12.54 -15.17
CA MET A 166 -11.14 -11.22 -15.09
C MET A 166 -10.81 -10.32 -16.26
N THR A 167 -9.82 -10.69 -17.11
CA THR A 167 -9.45 -9.90 -18.27
C THR A 167 -10.54 -9.82 -19.33
N ASP A 168 -11.36 -10.86 -19.46
CA ASP A 168 -12.49 -10.92 -20.40
C ASP A 168 -13.79 -10.38 -19.80
N LYS A 169 -13.82 -10.19 -18.50
CA LYS A 169 -14.94 -9.61 -17.79
C LYS A 169 -14.49 -8.36 -17.06
N PRO A 170 -14.22 -7.30 -17.78
CA PRO A 170 -13.87 -6.05 -17.15
C PRO A 170 -14.93 -5.76 -16.10
N LEU A 171 -14.55 -5.63 -14.85
CA LEU A 171 -15.39 -5.24 -13.73
C LEU A 171 -15.72 -3.77 -13.95
N HIS A 172 -16.44 -3.58 -14.71
CA HIS A 172 -17.36 -2.97 -15.17
C HIS A 172 -17.63 -1.60 -15.29
N HIS A 173 -17.01 -1.06 -16.27
CA HIS A 173 -17.42 0.17 -16.95
C HIS A 173 -18.93 0.39 -16.99
N LYS A 174 -19.73 -0.65 -17.08
CA LYS A 174 -21.18 -0.56 -17.14
C LYS A 174 -21.86 -0.29 -15.80
N HIS A 175 -21.17 -0.55 -14.71
CA HIS A 175 -21.71 -0.40 -13.35
C HIS A 175 -20.99 0.66 -12.55
N PHE A 176 -19.90 1.18 -13.09
CA PHE A 176 -19.15 2.24 -12.47
C PHE A 176 -19.71 3.58 -12.96
N PRO A 177 -20.21 4.43 -12.08
CA PRO A 177 -20.91 5.64 -12.48
C PRO A 177 -20.00 6.73 -13.06
N GLY A 178 -18.82 6.38 -13.48
CA GLY A 178 -17.83 7.32 -13.98
C GLY A 178 -16.91 7.84 -12.91
N THR A 179 -15.99 8.72 -13.30
CA THR A 179 -15.14 9.41 -12.36
C THR A 179 -15.96 10.29 -11.45
N ARG A 180 -15.50 10.53 -10.27
CA ARG A 180 -16.09 11.47 -9.32
C ARG A 180 -16.42 12.81 -9.97
N GLN A 181 -15.53 13.31 -10.81
CA GLN A 181 -15.70 14.58 -11.50
C GLN A 181 -16.83 14.58 -12.53
N LYS A 182 -17.13 13.41 -13.12
CA LYS A 182 -18.15 13.28 -14.17
C LYS A 182 -19.53 12.90 -13.65
N ASN A 183 -19.58 12.30 -12.47
CA ASN A 183 -20.83 11.87 -11.86
C ASN A 183 -20.86 12.19 -10.35
N PRO A 184 -21.21 13.44 -9.99
CA PRO A 184 -21.32 13.87 -8.59
C PRO A 184 -22.31 13.04 -7.77
N GLU A 185 -23.35 12.49 -8.39
CA GLU A 185 -24.35 11.64 -7.71
C GLU A 185 -23.73 10.33 -7.22
N ALA A 186 -22.69 9.85 -7.89
CA ALA A 186 -21.95 8.66 -7.46
C ALA A 186 -21.29 8.85 -6.08
N TYR A 187 -21.00 10.08 -5.71
CA TYR A 187 -20.47 10.39 -4.40
C TYR A 187 -21.43 10.12 -3.26
N ASN A 188 -22.68 10.40 -3.47
CA ASN A 188 -23.73 10.31 -2.45
C ASN A 188 -24.35 8.92 -2.37
N GLN A 189 -23.95 8.02 -3.27
CA GLN A 189 -24.43 6.64 -3.23
C GLN A 189 -23.44 5.75 -2.49
N PRO A 190 -23.89 4.72 -1.80
CA PRO A 190 -23.01 3.73 -1.18
C PRO A 190 -22.36 2.82 -2.24
N TYR A 191 -21.94 3.38 -3.37
CA TYR A 191 -21.40 2.61 -4.47
C TYR A 191 -20.03 2.01 -4.12
N SER A 192 -19.29 2.62 -3.21
CA SER A 192 -18.05 2.08 -2.70
C SER A 192 -18.25 0.71 -2.05
N ILE A 193 -19.40 0.47 -1.40
CA ILE A 193 -19.77 -0.85 -0.87
C ILE A 193 -19.95 -1.87 -1.99
N ARG A 194 -20.47 -1.44 -3.13
CA ARG A 194 -20.70 -2.29 -4.30
C ARG A 194 -19.41 -2.74 -4.96
N TYR A 195 -18.37 -1.94 -4.85
CA TYR A 195 -17.12 -2.13 -5.56
C TYR A 195 -15.95 -2.55 -4.67
N THR A 196 -16.14 -2.57 -3.36
CA THR A 196 -15.22 -3.23 -2.46
C THR A 196 -15.30 -4.75 -2.67
N MET A 197 -14.17 -5.40 -2.52
CA MET A 197 -14.09 -6.85 -2.47
C MET A 197 -13.63 -7.25 -1.08
N ASN A 198 -14.33 -8.16 -0.46
CA ASN A 198 -13.93 -8.70 0.83
C ASN A 198 -12.95 -9.88 0.68
N ILE A 199 -12.46 -10.39 1.81
CA ILE A 199 -11.47 -11.45 1.85
C ILE A 199 -12.03 -12.74 1.23
N ASP A 200 -13.29 -13.07 1.50
CA ASP A 200 -13.90 -14.33 1.04
C ASP A 200 -14.05 -14.32 -0.48
N GLU A 201 -14.51 -13.21 -1.06
CA GLU A 201 -14.61 -13.02 -2.51
C GLU A 201 -13.24 -13.13 -3.20
N MET A 202 -12.21 -12.52 -2.62
CA MET A 202 -10.83 -12.63 -3.13
C MET A 202 -10.34 -14.08 -3.08
N ASN A 203 -10.54 -14.75 -1.95
CA ASN A 203 -10.11 -16.13 -1.75
C ASN A 203 -10.89 -17.11 -2.64
N GLU A 204 -12.19 -16.88 -2.90
CA GLU A 204 -12.98 -17.68 -3.83
C GLU A 204 -12.45 -17.61 -5.27
N ILE A 205 -12.01 -16.42 -5.69
CA ILE A 205 -11.37 -16.23 -7.01
C ILE A 205 -10.03 -16.97 -7.06
N ASN A 206 -9.20 -16.77 -6.05
CA ASN A 206 -7.86 -17.36 -6.01
C ASN A 206 -7.87 -18.87 -5.86
N ALA A 207 -8.88 -19.42 -5.17
CA ALA A 207 -9.04 -20.87 -5.00
C ALA A 207 -9.26 -21.65 -6.32
N LYS A 208 -9.57 -20.96 -7.42
CA LYS A 208 -9.66 -21.55 -8.76
C LYS A 208 -8.30 -21.79 -9.41
N THR A 209 -7.24 -21.30 -8.79
CA THR A 209 -5.87 -21.42 -9.28
C THR A 209 -5.31 -22.78 -8.89
N GLU A 210 -4.98 -23.60 -9.87
CA GLU A 210 -4.33 -24.91 -9.66
C GLU A 210 -2.80 -24.77 -9.61
N GLU A 211 -2.25 -23.96 -10.52
CA GLU A 211 -0.82 -23.68 -10.62
C GLU A 211 -0.55 -22.17 -10.71
N LEU A 212 0.53 -21.70 -10.10
CA LEU A 212 0.91 -20.29 -10.13
C LEU A 212 1.39 -19.87 -11.51
N ASP A 213 0.77 -18.86 -12.12
CA ASP A 213 1.23 -18.21 -13.35
C ASP A 213 2.14 -17.02 -13.04
N ILE A 214 3.42 -17.28 -12.86
CA ILE A 214 4.44 -16.27 -12.53
C ILE A 214 5.13 -15.83 -13.83
N ARG A 215 5.14 -14.52 -14.07
CA ARG A 215 5.74 -13.93 -15.26
C ARG A 215 6.65 -12.76 -14.94
N VAL A 216 7.58 -12.46 -15.84
CA VAL A 216 8.39 -11.26 -15.82
C VAL A 216 7.69 -10.17 -16.62
N LEU A 217 7.48 -9.01 -16.01
CA LEU A 217 6.92 -7.85 -16.69
C LEU A 217 7.98 -7.16 -17.53
N ARG A 218 7.70 -6.98 -18.82
CA ARG A 218 8.56 -6.23 -19.74
C ARG A 218 8.47 -4.72 -19.52
N LYS A 219 7.31 -4.25 -19.06
CA LYS A 219 7.09 -2.86 -18.68
C LYS A 219 6.68 -2.87 -17.22
N PRO A 220 7.49 -2.35 -16.32
CA PRO A 220 7.17 -2.32 -14.91
C PRO A 220 5.82 -1.63 -14.66
N GLN A 221 4.99 -2.26 -13.84
CA GLN A 221 3.71 -1.73 -13.42
C GLN A 221 3.65 -1.82 -11.91
N PHE A 222 3.40 -0.69 -11.24
CA PHE A 222 3.36 -0.64 -9.81
C PHE A 222 1.99 -0.26 -9.28
N ASP A 223 1.75 -0.82 -8.12
CA ASP A 223 0.73 -0.41 -7.20
C ASP A 223 1.32 -0.50 -5.81
N GLY A 224 1.26 0.58 -5.05
CA GLY A 224 1.85 0.66 -3.71
C GLY A 224 1.20 -0.26 -2.69
N SER A 225 0.01 -0.78 -2.98
CA SER A 225 -0.63 -1.78 -2.12
C SER A 225 -0.01 -3.15 -2.33
N VAL A 226 0.41 -3.82 -1.27
CA VAL A 226 1.03 -5.15 -1.33
C VAL A 226 2.15 -5.22 -2.39
N LEU A 227 3.07 -4.26 -2.34
CA LEU A 227 4.27 -4.25 -3.16
C LEU A 227 5.39 -4.97 -2.40
N VAL A 228 6.00 -5.96 -3.02
CA VAL A 228 7.05 -6.78 -2.40
C VAL A 228 8.40 -6.49 -3.03
N LEU A 229 9.35 -6.13 -2.20
CA LEU A 229 10.71 -5.76 -2.58
C LEU A 229 11.69 -6.81 -2.05
N SER A 230 12.59 -7.32 -2.89
CA SER A 230 13.66 -8.19 -2.39
C SER A 230 14.64 -7.39 -1.52
N GLY A 231 15.09 -7.96 -0.40
CA GLY A 231 16.08 -7.33 0.47
C GLY A 231 17.36 -6.95 -0.28
N ASP A 232 17.78 -7.78 -1.23
CA ASP A 232 18.97 -7.54 -2.04
C ASP A 232 18.81 -6.32 -3.00
N LEU A 233 17.60 -6.03 -3.46
CA LEU A 233 17.33 -4.80 -4.19
C LEU A 233 17.58 -3.58 -3.30
N LEU A 234 17.02 -3.60 -2.10
CA LEU A 234 17.11 -2.50 -1.13
C LEU A 234 18.53 -2.29 -0.60
N LYS A 235 19.30 -3.37 -0.36
CA LYS A 235 20.73 -3.31 0.03
C LYS A 235 21.60 -2.59 -1.00
N ASN A 236 21.17 -2.52 -2.24
CA ASN A 236 21.86 -1.78 -3.30
C ASN A 236 21.51 -0.28 -3.35
N GLY A 237 20.82 0.23 -2.34
CA GLY A 237 20.50 1.65 -2.21
C GLY A 237 19.23 2.08 -2.94
N VAL A 238 18.47 1.15 -3.51
CA VAL A 238 17.17 1.46 -4.10
C VAL A 238 16.19 1.76 -2.97
N ASN A 239 15.63 2.96 -2.98
CA ASN A 239 14.61 3.37 -2.01
C ASN A 239 13.78 4.51 -2.58
N VAL A 240 12.71 4.90 -1.87
CA VAL A 240 11.99 6.13 -2.17
C VAL A 240 12.89 7.33 -1.88
N PRO A 241 13.15 8.22 -2.84
CA PRO A 241 14.04 9.34 -2.64
C PRO A 241 13.55 10.34 -1.59
N HIS A 242 14.45 11.00 -0.90
CA HIS A 242 14.10 12.00 0.11
C HIS A 242 13.40 13.25 -0.45
N CYS A 243 13.50 13.50 -1.74
CA CYS A 243 12.76 14.58 -2.40
C CYS A 243 11.28 14.23 -2.68
N ILE A 244 10.87 13.01 -2.37
CA ILE A 244 9.48 12.54 -2.42
C ILE A 244 8.97 12.42 -0.99
N MET A 245 7.81 12.99 -0.72
CA MET A 245 7.18 13.03 0.60
C MET A 245 5.65 12.98 0.47
N GLY A 246 4.97 12.77 1.58
CA GLY A 246 3.51 12.76 1.60
C GLY A 246 2.89 11.38 1.38
N HIS A 247 1.77 11.37 0.67
CA HIS A 247 0.97 10.16 0.43
C HIS A 247 0.80 9.86 -1.07
N LEU A 248 1.69 10.40 -1.90
CA LEU A 248 1.55 10.35 -3.36
C LEU A 248 2.85 9.91 -4.03
N VAL A 249 2.70 9.22 -5.15
CA VAL A 249 3.75 8.86 -6.11
C VAL A 249 4.96 8.10 -5.52
N ASP A 250 4.84 7.53 -4.36
CA ASP A 250 5.87 6.73 -3.71
C ASP A 250 6.21 5.46 -4.50
N ASP A 251 5.20 4.76 -4.97
CA ASP A 251 5.33 3.60 -5.86
C ASP A 251 5.98 3.99 -7.19
N THR A 252 5.53 5.08 -7.80
CA THR A 252 6.10 5.57 -9.07
C THR A 252 7.55 6.03 -8.88
N SER A 253 7.86 6.71 -7.79
CA SER A 253 9.24 7.14 -7.50
C SER A 253 10.16 5.98 -7.15
N MET A 254 9.64 4.95 -6.47
CA MET A 254 10.37 3.71 -6.23
C MET A 254 10.70 3.00 -7.55
N MET A 255 9.78 2.95 -8.50
CA MET A 255 10.00 2.41 -9.84
C MET A 255 11.10 3.17 -10.58
N GLN A 256 11.05 4.52 -10.51
CA GLN A 256 12.10 5.34 -11.14
C GLN A 256 13.46 5.11 -10.47
N SER A 257 13.51 4.97 -9.15
CA SER A 257 14.73 4.59 -8.43
C SER A 257 15.27 3.25 -8.90
N CYS A 258 14.41 2.24 -9.01
CA CYS A 258 14.78 0.93 -9.56
C CYS A 258 15.40 1.08 -10.96
N SER A 259 14.73 1.80 -11.84
CA SER A 259 15.19 1.97 -13.23
C SER A 259 16.50 2.76 -13.32
N GLN A 260 16.69 3.78 -12.50
CA GLN A 260 17.91 4.61 -12.54
C GLN A 260 19.11 3.93 -11.89
N ILE A 261 18.93 3.22 -10.78
CA ILE A 261 20.01 2.59 -10.05
C ILE A 261 20.37 1.24 -10.66
N MET A 262 19.37 0.45 -11.04
CA MET A 262 19.55 -0.91 -11.50
C MET A 262 19.58 -1.06 -13.02
N GLY A 263 19.05 -0.09 -13.76
CA GLY A 263 18.96 -0.16 -15.21
C GLY A 263 18.24 -1.44 -15.68
N GLU A 264 18.81 -2.13 -16.64
CA GLU A 264 18.24 -3.37 -17.18
C GLU A 264 18.39 -4.60 -16.27
N SER A 265 19.17 -4.49 -15.17
CA SER A 265 19.32 -5.56 -14.19
C SER A 265 18.12 -5.67 -13.23
N TYR A 266 17.18 -4.75 -13.32
CA TYR A 266 15.98 -4.75 -12.55
C TYR A 266 14.93 -5.69 -13.16
N ILE A 267 14.38 -6.56 -12.33
CA ILE A 267 13.33 -7.49 -12.72
C ILE A 267 12.09 -7.29 -11.86
N GLN A 268 10.95 -7.29 -12.50
CA GLN A 268 9.67 -7.32 -11.83
C GLN A 268 8.92 -8.60 -12.19
N PHE A 269 8.58 -9.37 -11.15
CA PHE A 269 7.68 -10.52 -11.28
C PHE A 269 6.23 -10.10 -11.05
N ILE A 270 5.32 -10.75 -11.75
CA ILE A 270 3.89 -10.71 -11.46
C ILE A 270 3.37 -12.13 -11.26
N VAL A 271 2.59 -12.33 -10.20
CA VAL A 271 1.77 -13.53 -10.03
C VAL A 271 0.43 -13.24 -10.66
N LYS A 272 0.28 -13.68 -11.92
CA LYS A 272 -0.77 -13.22 -12.82
C LYS A 272 -2.16 -13.72 -12.48
N ASN A 273 -2.24 -14.88 -11.86
CA ASN A 273 -3.50 -15.56 -11.54
C ASN A 273 -3.82 -15.59 -10.04
N ILE A 274 -3.09 -14.83 -9.23
CA ILE A 274 -3.41 -14.59 -7.83
C ILE A 274 -3.77 -13.12 -7.67
N LEU A 275 -5.00 -12.89 -7.25
CA LEU A 275 -5.57 -11.57 -7.07
C LEU A 275 -5.26 -11.02 -5.68
N LYS A 276 -4.74 -9.81 -5.61
CA LYS A 276 -4.76 -8.92 -4.44
C LYS A 276 -5.84 -7.88 -4.60
N VAL A 277 -6.32 -7.31 -3.51
CA VAL A 277 -7.37 -6.29 -3.54
C VAL A 277 -6.85 -4.98 -2.95
N HIS A 278 -7.21 -3.87 -3.56
CA HIS A 278 -6.98 -2.53 -3.04
C HIS A 278 -8.32 -1.77 -3.01
N ASN A 279 -8.96 -1.76 -1.85
CA ASN A 279 -10.25 -1.13 -1.62
C ASN A 279 -10.11 0.38 -1.38
N ARG A 280 -9.49 1.09 -2.29
CA ARG A 280 -9.14 2.51 -2.15
C ARG A 280 -10.32 3.41 -1.79
N GLU A 281 -11.52 3.09 -2.27
CA GLU A 281 -12.76 3.80 -1.96
C GLU A 281 -13.55 3.10 -0.84
N HIS A 282 -12.85 2.53 0.13
CA HIS A 282 -13.50 1.83 1.22
C HIS A 282 -14.56 2.71 1.90
N PRO A 283 -15.77 2.18 2.22
CA PRO A 283 -16.86 2.96 2.78
C PRO A 283 -16.49 3.75 4.03
N LYS A 284 -15.71 3.18 4.92
CA LYS A 284 -15.27 3.84 6.17
C LYS A 284 -14.35 5.02 5.89
N LYS A 285 -13.43 4.88 4.95
CA LYS A 285 -12.55 5.96 4.51
C LYS A 285 -13.33 7.09 3.86
N ARG A 286 -14.32 6.73 3.06
CA ARG A 286 -15.19 7.69 2.40
C ARG A 286 -16.11 8.43 3.37
N LEU A 287 -16.73 7.74 4.32
CA LEU A 287 -17.55 8.39 5.36
C LEU A 287 -16.75 9.41 6.14
N TYR A 288 -15.51 9.07 6.46
CA TYR A 288 -14.61 9.99 7.09
C TYR A 288 -14.33 11.22 6.22
N ALA A 289 -14.07 11.04 4.95
CA ALA A 289 -13.86 12.16 4.01
C ALA A 289 -15.12 13.02 3.77
N LEU A 290 -16.32 12.45 3.96
CA LEU A 290 -17.60 13.17 3.83
C LEU A 290 -17.95 13.97 5.09
N ASP A 291 -17.56 13.50 6.28
CA ASP A 291 -17.71 14.25 7.52
C ASP A 291 -16.85 15.52 7.57
N MET A 292 -15.94 15.63 6.64
CA MET A 292 -15.05 16.74 6.49
C MET A 292 -15.47 17.63 5.35
N ASP A 293 -16.40 18.45 5.58
CA ASP A 293 -16.94 19.49 4.74
C ASP A 293 -16.95 19.25 3.21
N SER A 294 -18.12 19.21 2.70
CA SER A 294 -18.66 18.52 1.54
C SER A 294 -18.02 18.75 0.17
N ASP A 295 -17.12 19.67 0.00
CA ASP A 295 -16.63 20.02 -1.33
C ASP A 295 -15.16 19.68 -1.57
N ARG A 296 -14.51 18.97 -0.62
CA ARG A 296 -13.06 18.80 -0.70
C ARG A 296 -12.61 17.38 -0.50
N GLU A 297 -12.36 16.74 -1.58
CA GLU A 297 -11.68 15.44 -1.67
C GLU A 297 -10.38 15.34 -0.87
N LEU A 298 -9.94 16.43 -0.27
CA LEU A 298 -8.59 16.54 0.25
C LEU A 298 -8.50 17.21 1.61
N SER A 299 -9.60 17.48 2.22
CA SER A 299 -9.63 18.07 3.54
C SER A 299 -9.28 17.08 4.65
N LEU A 300 -8.65 15.97 4.32
CA LEU A 300 -7.93 15.17 5.31
C LEU A 300 -6.98 16.04 6.16
N ILE A 301 -6.77 17.29 5.76
CA ILE A 301 -5.84 18.21 6.40
C ILE A 301 -6.47 19.59 6.66
N GLY A 302 -7.78 19.68 6.80
CA GLY A 302 -8.47 20.87 7.25
C GLY A 302 -8.35 22.14 6.37
N ASP A 303 -9.25 23.09 6.58
CA ASP A 303 -9.34 24.36 5.86
C ASP A 303 -8.35 25.43 6.29
N GLU A 304 -7.63 25.19 7.32
CA GLU A 304 -6.66 26.10 7.89
C GLU A 304 -5.42 26.23 7.00
N PRO A 305 -4.55 27.21 7.21
CA PRO A 305 -3.32 27.37 6.45
C PRO A 305 -2.53 26.10 6.22
N LYS A 306 -2.69 25.10 7.09
CA LYS A 306 -2.14 23.76 6.91
C LYS A 306 -2.82 22.94 5.80
N GLY A 307 -4.06 23.21 5.43
CA GLY A 307 -4.68 22.60 4.25
C GLY A 307 -3.97 22.91 2.93
N ASN A 308 -3.33 24.07 2.87
CA ASN A 308 -2.55 24.48 1.71
C ASN A 308 -1.23 23.70 1.57
N TRP A 309 -0.67 23.14 2.65
CA TRP A 309 0.58 22.42 2.55
C TRP A 309 0.44 21.14 1.71
N PHE A 310 -0.69 20.48 1.78
CA PHE A 310 -0.93 19.28 0.97
C PHE A 310 -0.84 19.57 -0.53
N PHE A 311 -1.45 20.67 -0.97
CA PHE A 311 -1.39 21.07 -2.38
C PHE A 311 0.02 21.49 -2.79
N LYS A 312 0.68 22.30 -1.98
CA LYS A 312 2.07 22.70 -2.22
C LYS A 312 3.00 21.49 -2.26
N MET A 313 2.83 20.57 -1.33
CA MET A 313 3.57 19.33 -1.27
C MET A 313 3.28 18.47 -2.51
N LYS A 314 2.04 18.35 -2.93
CA LYS A 314 1.67 17.63 -4.15
C LYS A 314 2.33 18.22 -5.38
N GLU A 315 2.30 19.53 -5.54
CA GLU A 315 2.98 20.23 -6.65
C GLU A 315 4.49 19.98 -6.62
N LEU A 316 5.12 20.12 -5.45
CA LEU A 316 6.55 19.86 -5.30
C LEU A 316 6.92 18.42 -5.63
N VAL A 317 6.15 17.46 -5.13
CA VAL A 317 6.38 16.02 -5.36
C VAL A 317 6.25 15.68 -6.84
N HIS A 318 5.24 16.22 -7.53
CA HIS A 318 5.12 16.05 -8.98
C HIS A 318 6.25 16.73 -9.75
N HIS A 319 6.70 17.92 -9.31
CA HIS A 319 7.87 18.57 -9.87
C HIS A 319 9.13 17.71 -9.69
N ASN A 320 9.34 17.18 -8.50
CA ASN A 320 10.49 16.32 -8.20
C ASN A 320 10.46 14.99 -8.96
N LEU A 321 9.26 14.42 -9.14
CA LEU A 321 9.09 13.22 -9.95
C LEU A 321 9.43 13.48 -11.42
N ALA A 322 8.96 14.59 -11.99
CA ALA A 322 9.27 14.99 -13.36
C ALA A 322 10.74 15.31 -13.58
N ASN A 323 11.44 15.78 -12.54
CA ASN A 323 12.86 16.12 -12.56
C ASN A 323 13.73 15.09 -11.83
N PHE A 324 13.26 13.87 -11.70
CA PHE A 324 13.92 12.80 -10.97
C PHE A 324 15.32 12.53 -11.53
N GLY A 325 16.31 12.54 -10.64
CA GLY A 325 17.72 12.36 -11.02
C GLY A 325 18.37 13.59 -11.65
N SER A 326 17.67 14.72 -11.76
CA SER A 326 18.25 15.99 -12.23
C SER A 326 18.56 16.94 -11.08
N SER A 327 19.42 17.94 -11.35
CA SER A 327 19.72 19.02 -10.40
C SER A 327 18.53 19.95 -10.11
N GLN A 328 17.43 19.79 -10.79
CA GLN A 328 16.22 20.58 -10.59
C GLN A 328 15.26 20.00 -9.55
N ALA A 329 15.48 18.76 -9.11
CA ALA A 329 14.77 18.22 -7.97
C ALA A 329 15.08 19.02 -6.71
N ARG A 330 14.04 19.35 -5.94
CA ARG A 330 14.15 20.19 -4.74
C ARG A 330 14.03 19.35 -3.49
N PHE A 331 14.95 19.56 -2.56
CA PHE A 331 14.90 18.94 -1.25
C PHE A 331 14.30 19.95 -0.28
N ASN A 332 13.01 19.79 -0.01
CA ASN A 332 12.29 20.61 0.95
C ASN A 332 12.02 19.81 2.22
N THR A 333 11.82 20.51 3.31
CA THR A 333 11.31 19.95 4.57
C THR A 333 9.84 20.28 4.70
N TYR A 334 9.14 19.64 5.64
CA TYR A 334 7.74 19.97 5.92
C TYR A 334 7.57 21.41 6.39
N ASN A 335 8.60 22.02 7.00
CA ASN A 335 8.58 23.42 7.43
C ASN A 335 8.46 24.41 6.26
N ASP A 336 8.84 23.99 5.05
CA ASP A 336 8.73 24.83 3.85
C ASP A 336 7.27 25.04 3.38
N PHE A 337 6.31 24.36 4.04
CA PHE A 337 4.90 24.41 3.72
C PHE A 337 4.03 25.08 4.81
N GLU A 338 4.63 25.48 5.92
CA GLU A 338 3.98 26.19 7.02
C GLU A 338 3.53 27.61 6.67
#